data_07d088cc4fb828fad69872db6b7bd169
#
_entry.id   07d088cc4fb828fad69872db6b7bd169
#
_cell.length_a   1.000
_cell.length_b   1.000
_cell.length_c   1.000
_cell.angle_alpha   90.00
_cell.angle_beta   90.00
_cell.angle_gamma   90.00
#
_symmetry.space_group_name_H-M   'P 1'
#
loop_
_entity.id
_entity.type
_entity.pdbx_description
1 polymer ?
#
loop_
_entity_poly.entity_id
_entity_poly.type
_entity_poly.pdbx_seq_one_letter_code
_entity_poly.pdbx_strand_id
1 'polypeptide(L)'
;MNVFGMMKARMAYETQSLRLSAENMANLHTPHYKARMPTELTFDDALHPLALRKTHRNHLPPNGQQGNFKIVQDPEGQETITGNTVSHMHELQKSNAAGQNHKQMTNLWEAHLSLLTTALKS
;
A
#
# COMPACT_ATOMS: atom_id res chain seq x y z
N MET A 1 17.18 13.66 -3.95
CA MET A 1 15.87 12.97 -4.05
C MET A 1 16.08 11.60 -4.65
N ASN A 2 15.65 10.55 -3.98
CA ASN A 2 15.82 9.19 -4.49
C ASN A 2 14.51 8.72 -5.17
N VAL A 3 14.46 8.82 -6.51
CA VAL A 3 13.29 8.45 -7.31
C VAL A 3 12.94 6.97 -7.14
N PHE A 4 13.95 6.10 -7.08
CA PHE A 4 13.72 4.66 -6.83
C PHE A 4 13.12 4.39 -5.45
N GLY A 5 13.55 5.14 -4.42
CA GLY A 5 12.96 5.05 -3.09
C GLY A 5 11.49 5.45 -3.08
N MET A 6 11.14 6.49 -3.80
CA MET A 6 9.74 6.95 -3.96
C MET A 6 8.89 5.92 -4.70
N MET A 7 9.39 5.37 -5.81
CA MET A 7 8.72 4.32 -6.56
C MET A 7 8.50 3.08 -5.70
N LYS A 8 9.52 2.66 -4.95
CA LYS A 8 9.43 1.53 -4.02
C LYS A 8 8.39 1.76 -2.93
N ALA A 9 8.37 2.96 -2.33
CA ALA A 9 7.37 3.33 -1.32
C ALA A 9 5.95 3.29 -1.91
N ARG A 10 5.76 3.79 -3.12
CA ARG A 10 4.46 3.75 -3.80
C ARG A 10 4.03 2.32 -4.11
N MET A 11 4.92 1.49 -4.62
CA MET A 11 4.62 0.07 -4.88
C MET A 11 4.25 -0.68 -3.60
N ALA A 12 4.96 -0.42 -2.50
CA ALA A 12 4.65 -1.00 -1.20
C ALA A 12 3.26 -0.55 -0.69
N TYR A 13 2.92 0.73 -0.88
CA TYR A 13 1.59 1.27 -0.55
C TYR A 13 0.48 0.56 -1.33
N GLU A 14 0.63 0.42 -2.64
CA GLU A 14 -0.37 -0.24 -3.48
C GLU A 14 -0.52 -1.72 -3.13
N THR A 15 0.58 -2.40 -2.80
CA THR A 15 0.56 -3.79 -2.31
C THR A 15 -0.21 -3.90 -1.00
N GLN A 16 0.01 -2.99 -0.07
CA GLN A 16 -0.71 -2.96 1.21
C GLN A 16 -2.20 -2.65 1.00
N SER A 17 -2.52 -1.76 0.08
CA SER A 17 -3.90 -1.44 -0.30
C SER A 17 -4.62 -2.67 -0.86
N LEU A 18 -3.99 -3.41 -1.76
CA LEU A 18 -4.52 -4.67 -2.31
C LEU A 18 -4.76 -5.71 -1.22
N ARG A 19 -3.82 -5.86 -0.30
CA ARG A 19 -3.94 -6.79 0.82
C ARG A 19 -5.12 -6.44 1.71
N LEU A 20 -5.26 -5.18 2.10
CA LEU A 20 -6.37 -4.73 2.95
C LEU A 20 -7.72 -4.85 2.24
N SER A 21 -7.80 -4.57 0.95
CA SER A 21 -9.01 -4.80 0.17
C SER A 21 -9.40 -6.27 0.13
N ALA A 22 -8.43 -7.18 -0.01
CA ALA A 22 -8.67 -8.62 0.05
C ALA A 22 -9.15 -9.07 1.44
N GLU A 23 -8.57 -8.54 2.51
CA GLU A 23 -9.02 -8.80 3.89
C GLU A 23 -10.44 -8.27 4.13
N ASN A 24 -10.76 -7.08 3.64
CA ASN A 24 -12.09 -6.49 3.71
C ASN A 24 -13.11 -7.38 2.99
N MET A 25 -12.82 -7.80 1.76
CA MET A 25 -13.69 -8.69 0.99
C MET A 25 -13.90 -10.04 1.68
N ALA A 26 -12.86 -10.61 2.28
CA ALA A 26 -12.97 -11.85 3.05
C ALA A 26 -13.91 -11.71 4.26
N ASN A 27 -14.06 -10.52 4.80
CA ASN A 27 -14.93 -10.19 5.95
C ASN A 27 -16.23 -9.50 5.55
N LEU A 28 -16.66 -9.59 4.29
CA LEU A 28 -17.88 -8.97 3.77
C LEU A 28 -19.13 -9.35 4.57
N HIS A 29 -19.18 -10.56 5.11
CA HIS A 29 -20.31 -11.07 5.89
C HIS A 29 -20.03 -11.19 7.39
N THR A 30 -18.90 -10.68 7.87
CA THR A 30 -18.55 -10.68 9.29
C THR A 30 -19.30 -9.55 9.99
N PRO A 31 -20.18 -9.84 10.98
CA PRO A 31 -20.89 -8.80 11.72
C PRO A 31 -19.92 -7.85 12.43
N HIS A 32 -20.26 -6.57 12.46
CA HIS A 32 -19.47 -5.50 13.11
C HIS A 32 -18.05 -5.29 12.57
N TYR A 33 -17.71 -5.89 11.44
CA TYR A 33 -16.41 -5.67 10.81
C TYR A 33 -16.36 -4.27 10.17
N LYS A 34 -15.30 -3.54 10.46
CA LYS A 34 -15.05 -2.22 9.88
C LYS A 34 -13.98 -2.33 8.80
N ALA A 35 -14.31 -1.90 7.58
CA ALA A 35 -13.36 -1.88 6.47
C ALA A 35 -12.14 -1.05 6.82
N ARG A 36 -10.96 -1.53 6.42
CA ARG A 36 -9.67 -0.89 6.69
C ARG A 36 -8.97 -0.49 5.41
N MET A 37 -8.22 0.60 5.47
CA MET A 37 -7.39 1.09 4.37
C MET A 37 -6.07 1.62 4.91
N PRO A 38 -4.99 1.65 4.09
CA PRO A 38 -3.78 2.34 4.50
C PRO A 38 -4.02 3.85 4.47
N THR A 39 -3.36 4.58 5.36
CA THR A 39 -3.36 6.05 5.30
C THR A 39 -2.74 6.49 3.98
N GLU A 40 -3.30 7.54 3.38
CA GLU A 40 -2.79 8.09 2.12
C GLU A 40 -1.29 8.37 2.19
N LEU A 41 -0.59 7.98 1.13
CA LEU A 41 0.85 8.18 1.02
C LEU A 41 1.12 9.64 0.68
N THR A 42 1.68 10.38 1.62
CA THR A 42 2.16 11.74 1.38
C THR A 42 3.56 11.72 0.77
N PHE A 43 3.93 12.80 0.11
CA PHE A 43 5.28 12.98 -0.44
C PHE A 43 6.36 12.91 0.67
N ASP A 44 6.06 13.48 1.81
CA ASP A 44 6.96 13.47 2.98
C ASP A 44 7.18 12.06 3.54
N ASP A 45 6.11 11.26 3.62
CA ASP A 45 6.20 9.85 4.03
C ASP A 45 7.04 9.02 3.05
N ALA A 46 6.96 9.33 1.76
CA ALA A 46 7.76 8.66 0.73
C ALA A 46 9.25 9.02 0.81
N LEU A 47 9.57 10.24 1.24
CA LEU A 47 10.95 10.70 1.44
C LEU A 47 11.56 10.18 2.75
N HIS A 48 10.75 10.08 3.79
CA HIS A 48 11.16 9.66 5.11
C HIS A 48 10.37 8.42 5.55
N PRO A 49 10.62 7.24 4.94
CA PRO A 49 9.99 6.03 5.42
C PRO A 49 10.30 5.86 6.91
N LEU A 50 9.27 5.84 7.74
CA LEU A 50 9.37 5.59 9.16
C LEU A 50 9.97 4.20 9.38
N ALA A 51 11.30 4.12 9.29
CA ALA A 51 12.02 2.92 9.68
C ALA A 51 11.88 2.76 11.20
N LEU A 52 11.14 1.75 11.64
CA LEU A 52 11.19 1.32 13.04
C LEU A 52 12.65 1.04 13.39
N ARG A 53 13.21 1.91 14.22
CA ARG A 53 14.59 1.82 14.65
C ARG A 53 14.76 0.55 15.49
N LYS A 54 15.54 -0.40 15.00
CA LYS A 54 15.94 -1.54 15.80
C LYS A 54 16.77 -1.03 16.97
N THR A 55 16.27 -1.17 18.16
CA THR A 55 16.98 -0.78 19.39
C THR A 55 17.96 -1.85 19.87
N HIS A 56 17.82 -3.08 19.36
CA HIS A 56 18.69 -4.20 19.69
C HIS A 56 18.94 -5.12 18.50
N ARG A 57 20.16 -5.69 18.43
CA ARG A 57 20.61 -6.55 17.33
C ARG A 57 19.73 -7.80 17.13
N ASN A 58 19.13 -8.30 18.20
CA ASN A 58 18.31 -9.51 18.20
C ASN A 58 16.81 -9.23 17.94
N HIS A 59 16.41 -7.98 17.77
CA HIS A 59 15.04 -7.67 17.39
C HIS A 59 14.82 -8.06 15.92
N LEU A 60 13.95 -9.04 15.71
CA LEU A 60 13.46 -9.36 14.38
C LEU A 60 12.77 -8.14 13.78
N PRO A 61 12.99 -7.83 12.50
CA PRO A 61 12.16 -6.84 11.85
C PRO A 61 10.70 -7.29 11.93
N PRO A 62 9.75 -6.37 12.18
CA PRO A 62 8.34 -6.74 12.15
C PRO A 62 8.03 -7.41 10.81
N ASN A 63 7.52 -8.63 10.89
CA ASN A 63 7.27 -9.48 9.73
C ASN A 63 6.49 -8.72 8.65
N GLY A 64 7.08 -8.60 7.47
CA GLY A 64 6.38 -8.24 6.25
C GLY A 64 5.99 -6.78 6.10
N GLN A 65 6.41 -5.88 6.99
CA GLN A 65 6.17 -4.45 6.81
C GLN A 65 7.19 -3.84 5.85
N GLN A 66 6.99 -4.10 4.59
CA GLN A 66 7.54 -3.26 3.54
C GLN A 66 6.66 -1.99 3.48
N GLY A 67 7.07 -0.98 4.22
CA GLY A 67 6.34 0.28 4.33
C GLY A 67 5.50 0.36 5.61
N ASN A 68 5.88 1.25 6.52
CA ASN A 68 5.14 1.55 7.74
C ASN A 68 3.93 2.43 7.44
N PHE A 69 2.94 1.90 6.74
CA PHE A 69 1.70 2.63 6.52
C PHE A 69 0.78 2.42 7.73
N LYS A 70 0.30 3.52 8.27
CA LYS A 70 -0.73 3.49 9.30
C LYS A 70 -2.03 2.97 8.68
N ILE A 71 -2.64 1.98 9.31
CA ILE A 71 -3.92 1.43 8.89
C ILE A 71 -5.03 2.17 9.63
N VAL A 72 -6.01 2.65 8.90
CA VAL A 72 -7.17 3.38 9.43
C VAL A 72 -8.46 2.73 8.93
N GLN A 73 -9.57 3.05 9.60
CA GLN A 73 -10.89 2.66 9.09
C GLN A 73 -11.21 3.45 7.83
N ASP A 74 -11.86 2.79 6.87
CA ASP A 74 -12.30 3.44 5.64
C ASP A 74 -13.43 4.43 5.95
N PRO A 75 -13.23 5.73 5.73
CA PRO A 75 -14.25 6.75 6.02
C PRO A 75 -15.44 6.70 5.07
N GLU A 76 -15.31 6.06 3.91
CA GLU A 76 -16.38 5.93 2.91
C GLU A 76 -17.24 4.68 3.13
N GLY A 77 -16.89 3.85 4.12
CA GLY A 77 -17.65 2.66 4.45
C GLY A 77 -19.04 2.98 4.99
N GLN A 78 -20.09 2.56 4.26
CA GLN A 78 -21.47 2.65 4.74
C GLN A 78 -21.79 1.48 5.63
N GLU A 79 -22.32 1.76 6.82
CA GLU A 79 -22.67 0.74 7.79
C GLU A 79 -23.98 0.03 7.43
N THR A 80 -23.93 -1.29 7.37
CA THR A 80 -25.11 -2.14 7.17
C THR A 80 -25.82 -2.43 8.51
N ILE A 81 -27.00 -3.06 8.45
CA ILE A 81 -27.78 -3.47 9.64
C ILE A 81 -26.95 -4.35 10.59
N THR A 82 -26.01 -5.14 10.06
CA THR A 82 -25.11 -5.98 10.85
C THR A 82 -23.89 -5.24 11.41
N GLY A 83 -23.79 -3.94 11.20
CA GLY A 83 -22.66 -3.12 11.63
C GLY A 83 -21.40 -3.27 10.77
N ASN A 84 -21.48 -3.98 9.64
CA ASN A 84 -20.37 -4.16 8.69
C ASN A 84 -20.29 -2.96 7.74
N THR A 85 -19.08 -2.43 7.51
CA THR A 85 -18.86 -1.29 6.61
C THR A 85 -18.18 -1.67 5.28
N VAL A 86 -18.04 -2.96 4.98
CA VAL A 86 -17.46 -3.42 3.73
C VAL A 86 -18.47 -3.36 2.61
N SER A 87 -18.11 -2.70 1.51
CA SER A 87 -18.85 -2.71 0.24
C SER A 87 -18.02 -3.45 -0.81
N HIS A 88 -18.58 -4.52 -1.37
CA HIS A 88 -17.92 -5.33 -2.41
C HIS A 88 -17.51 -4.47 -3.62
N MET A 89 -18.42 -3.62 -4.08
CA MET A 89 -18.15 -2.74 -5.23
C MET A 89 -17.02 -1.74 -4.93
N HIS A 90 -17.03 -1.14 -3.74
CA HIS A 90 -16.02 -0.19 -3.33
C HIS A 90 -14.64 -0.85 -3.19
N GLU A 91 -14.57 -2.05 -2.60
CA GLU A 91 -13.32 -2.80 -2.49
C GLU A 91 -12.79 -3.23 -3.86
N LEU A 92 -13.67 -3.62 -4.78
CA LEU A 92 -13.29 -3.97 -6.15
C LEU A 92 -12.71 -2.77 -6.90
N GLN A 93 -13.32 -1.59 -6.75
CA GLN A 93 -12.80 -0.35 -7.33
C GLN A 93 -11.42 0.01 -6.77
N LYS A 94 -11.23 -0.08 -5.45
CA LYS A 94 -9.94 0.15 -4.80
C LYS A 94 -8.88 -0.84 -5.28
N SER A 95 -9.22 -2.11 -5.38
CA SER A 95 -8.32 -3.16 -5.88
C SER A 95 -7.89 -2.90 -7.32
N ASN A 96 -8.82 -2.53 -8.19
CA ASN A 96 -8.51 -2.21 -9.58
C ASN A 96 -7.60 -0.98 -9.69
N ALA A 97 -7.89 0.07 -8.94
CA ALA A 97 -7.06 1.28 -8.91
C ALA A 97 -5.65 0.97 -8.41
N ALA A 98 -5.52 0.23 -7.31
CA ALA A 98 -4.24 -0.17 -6.74
C ALA A 98 -3.44 -1.05 -7.71
N GLY A 99 -4.09 -2.01 -8.39
CA GLY A 99 -3.45 -2.85 -9.39
C GLY A 99 -2.92 -2.06 -10.59
N GLN A 100 -3.70 -1.10 -11.09
CA GLN A 100 -3.29 -0.21 -12.18
C GLN A 100 -2.11 0.69 -11.78
N ASN A 101 -2.18 1.28 -10.59
CA ASN A 101 -1.11 2.13 -10.06
C ASN A 101 0.18 1.32 -9.86
N HIS A 102 0.10 0.11 -9.33
CA HIS A 102 1.25 -0.78 -9.20
C HIS A 102 1.88 -1.09 -10.55
N LYS A 103 1.07 -1.40 -11.56
CA LYS A 103 1.54 -1.65 -12.93
C LYS A 103 2.23 -0.42 -13.53
N GLN A 104 1.67 0.77 -13.34
CA GLN A 104 2.28 2.02 -13.78
C GLN A 104 3.66 2.24 -13.12
N MET A 105 3.76 1.99 -11.81
CA MET A 105 5.03 2.11 -11.09
C MET A 105 6.06 1.11 -11.59
N THR A 106 5.66 -0.12 -11.88
CA THR A 106 6.54 -1.14 -12.46
C THR A 106 7.07 -0.71 -13.83
N ASN A 107 6.19 -0.19 -14.70
CA ASN A 107 6.58 0.32 -16.00
C ASN A 107 7.56 1.51 -15.91
N LEU A 108 7.32 2.42 -14.98
CA LEU A 108 8.23 3.55 -14.72
C LEU A 108 9.59 3.07 -14.19
N TRP A 109 9.60 2.07 -13.33
CA TRP A 109 10.81 1.46 -12.81
C TRP A 109 11.66 0.86 -13.94
N GLU A 110 11.04 0.06 -14.81
CA GLU A 110 11.71 -0.54 -15.96
C GLU A 110 12.25 0.51 -16.93
N ALA A 111 11.44 1.54 -17.25
CA ALA A 111 11.86 2.64 -18.10
C ALA A 111 13.06 3.40 -17.51
N HIS A 112 13.07 3.63 -16.21
CA HIS A 112 14.16 4.31 -15.51
C HIS A 112 15.43 3.47 -15.50
N LEU A 113 15.32 2.16 -15.27
CA LEU A 113 16.46 1.23 -15.39
C LEU A 113 17.02 1.21 -16.81
N SER A 114 16.18 1.20 -17.83
CA SER A 114 16.58 1.24 -19.23
C SER A 114 17.38 2.52 -19.55
N LEU A 115 16.91 3.67 -19.08
CA LEU A 115 17.62 4.94 -19.24
C LEU A 115 18.99 4.92 -18.57
N LEU A 116 19.09 4.42 -17.35
CA LEU A 116 20.36 4.29 -16.64
C LEU A 116 21.33 3.34 -17.36
N THR A 117 20.82 2.21 -17.86
CA THR A 117 21.62 1.25 -18.62
C THR A 117 22.17 1.88 -19.91
N THR A 118 21.35 2.67 -20.60
CA THR A 118 21.78 3.39 -21.81
C THR A 118 22.84 4.44 -21.48
N ALA A 119 22.64 5.21 -20.41
CA ALA A 119 23.61 6.22 -19.97
C ALA A 119 24.97 5.62 -19.58
N LEU A 120 24.98 4.41 -19.00
CA LEU A 120 26.22 3.72 -18.62
C LEU A 120 26.95 3.09 -19.79
N LYS A 121 26.28 2.83 -20.93
CA LYS A 121 26.89 2.26 -22.15
C LYS A 121 27.44 3.31 -23.11
N SER A 122 27.07 4.55 -22.89
CA SER A 122 27.63 5.68 -23.65
C SER A 122 28.88 6.23 -22.96
#